data_0fae6459e3e76699b9aee1ca598a9030
#
_entry.id   0fae6459e3e76699b9aee1ca598a9030
#
_cell.length_a   1.000
_cell.length_b   1.000
_cell.length_c   1.000
_cell.angle_alpha   90.00
_cell.angle_beta   90.00
_cell.angle_gamma   90.00
#
_symmetry.space_group_name_H-M   'P 1'
#
loop_
_entity.id
_entity.type
_entity.pdbx_description
1 polymer ?
#
loop_
_entity_poly.entity_id
_entity_poly.type
_entity_poly.pdbx_seq_one_letter_code
_entity_poly.pdbx_strand_id
1 'polypeptide(L)'
;MKAIIKTEKGDMTVEFYDKDAPKTVENFTTLAKKGFYDGLTFHRVIPDFVIQGGCPDGTGAGGPGYSIDCELDGKNQYHDRGVLSMAHAGRNTGGS
;
A
#
# COMPACT_ATOMS: atom_id res chain seq x y z
N MET A 1 9.87 0.02 12.09
CA MET A 1 8.42 0.21 12.23
C MET A 1 7.70 -0.94 11.54
N LYS A 2 6.65 -1.43 12.14
CA LYS A 2 5.89 -2.59 11.63
C LYS A 2 4.40 -2.32 11.70
N ALA A 3 3.65 -2.99 10.83
CA ALA A 3 2.19 -3.01 10.86
C ALA A 3 1.68 -4.43 10.69
N ILE A 4 0.42 -4.65 11.04
CA ILE A 4 -0.25 -5.93 10.84
C ILE A 4 -1.47 -5.68 9.95
N ILE A 5 -1.54 -6.36 8.82
CA ILE A 5 -2.72 -6.37 7.95
C ILE A 5 -3.58 -7.56 8.35
N LYS A 6 -4.73 -7.28 8.96
CA LYS A 6 -5.64 -8.31 9.44
C LYS A 6 -6.69 -8.63 8.38
N THR A 7 -6.78 -9.90 7.99
CA THR A 7 -7.75 -10.37 7.01
C THR A 7 -8.51 -11.57 7.54
N GLU A 8 -9.60 -11.93 6.89
CA GLU A 8 -10.39 -13.12 7.23
C GLU A 8 -9.56 -14.41 7.13
N LYS A 9 -8.50 -14.40 6.33
CA LYS A 9 -7.66 -15.57 6.07
C LYS A 9 -6.39 -15.58 6.93
N GLY A 10 -6.20 -14.59 7.79
CA GLY A 10 -5.06 -14.51 8.68
C GLY A 10 -4.42 -13.12 8.69
N ASP A 11 -3.42 -12.97 9.53
CA ASP A 11 -2.70 -11.73 9.70
C ASP A 11 -1.37 -11.75 8.93
N MET A 12 -1.03 -10.62 8.33
CA MET A 12 0.26 -10.43 7.65
C MET A 12 1.03 -9.33 8.37
N THR A 13 2.25 -9.62 8.80
CA THR A 13 3.13 -8.63 9.42
C THR A 13 3.95 -7.95 8.33
N VAL A 14 3.92 -6.62 8.32
CA VAL A 14 4.65 -5.79 7.35
C VAL A 14 5.75 -5.04 8.08
N GLU A 15 6.96 -5.10 7.54
CA GLU A 15 8.09 -4.28 7.96
C GLU A 15 8.35 -3.22 6.89
N PHE A 16 8.52 -1.96 7.30
CA PHE A 16 8.61 -0.85 6.36
C PHE A 16 10.04 -0.49 6.02
N TYR A 17 10.27 -0.13 4.75
CA TYR A 17 11.51 0.48 4.28
C TYR A 17 11.42 2.01 4.49
N ASP A 18 11.35 2.43 5.74
CA ASP A 18 11.12 3.83 6.09
C ASP A 18 12.29 4.76 5.72
N LYS A 19 13.48 4.22 5.51
CA LYS A 19 14.62 5.00 5.01
C LYS A 19 14.60 5.17 3.50
N ASP A 20 14.06 4.19 2.78
CA ASP A 20 13.99 4.21 1.31
C ASP A 20 12.78 4.99 0.81
N ALA A 21 11.67 4.94 1.53
CA ALA A 21 10.42 5.55 1.13
C ALA A 21 9.72 6.22 2.33
N PRO A 22 10.35 7.23 2.94
CA PRO A 22 9.84 7.81 4.19
C PRO A 22 8.45 8.43 4.05
N LYS A 23 8.15 9.09 2.94
CA LYS A 23 6.85 9.73 2.73
C LYS A 23 5.76 8.71 2.42
N THR A 24 6.10 7.66 1.68
CA THR A 24 5.18 6.55 1.40
C THR A 24 4.81 5.81 2.68
N VAL A 25 5.78 5.53 3.52
CA VAL A 25 5.56 4.87 4.82
C VAL A 25 4.74 5.77 5.74
N GLU A 26 5.06 7.05 5.82
CA GLU A 26 4.31 8.02 6.62
C GLU A 26 2.86 8.10 6.17
N ASN A 27 2.62 8.16 4.86
CA ASN A 27 1.28 8.17 4.30
C ASN A 27 0.49 6.93 4.70
N PHE A 28 1.06 5.76 4.50
CA PHE A 28 0.40 4.50 4.85
C PHE A 28 0.08 4.43 6.34
N THR A 29 1.03 4.74 7.20
CA THR A 29 0.82 4.66 8.65
C THR A 29 -0.18 5.70 9.15
N THR A 30 -0.19 6.89 8.57
CA THR A 30 -1.17 7.93 8.90
C THR A 30 -2.57 7.48 8.54
N LEU A 31 -2.77 6.93 7.34
CA LEU A 31 -4.08 6.41 6.92
C LEU A 31 -4.50 5.22 7.79
N ALA A 32 -3.59 4.33 8.15
CA ALA A 32 -3.89 3.20 9.02
C ALA A 32 -4.36 3.66 10.41
N LYS A 33 -3.71 4.67 10.98
CA LYS A 33 -4.10 5.23 12.28
C LYS A 33 -5.46 5.90 12.27
N LYS A 34 -5.88 6.44 11.12
CA LYS A 34 -7.20 7.04 10.95
C LYS A 34 -8.31 6.02 10.72
N GLY A 35 -7.97 4.74 10.58
CA GLY A 35 -8.93 3.69 10.24
C GLY A 35 -9.32 3.68 8.76
N PHE A 36 -8.56 4.32 7.89
CA PHE A 36 -8.87 4.41 6.45
C PHE A 36 -8.99 3.04 5.79
N TYR A 37 -8.12 2.12 6.17
CA TYR A 37 -8.10 0.78 5.56
C TYR A 37 -9.11 -0.20 6.16
N ASP A 38 -9.75 0.15 7.27
CA ASP A 38 -10.66 -0.76 7.95
C ASP A 38 -11.90 -1.03 7.08
N GLY A 39 -12.23 -2.31 6.92
CA GLY A 39 -13.38 -2.71 6.12
C GLY A 39 -13.17 -2.70 4.61
N LEU A 40 -11.97 -2.36 4.14
CA LEU A 40 -11.67 -2.37 2.71
C LEU A 40 -11.39 -3.79 2.22
N THR A 41 -11.43 -3.97 0.90
CA THR A 41 -11.25 -5.28 0.26
C THR A 41 -10.00 -5.29 -0.61
N PHE A 42 -9.52 -6.50 -0.92
CA PHE A 42 -8.58 -6.70 -2.01
C PHE A 42 -9.38 -6.80 -3.30
N HIS A 43 -9.62 -5.65 -3.93
CA HIS A 43 -10.48 -5.53 -5.10
C HIS A 43 -9.89 -6.09 -6.39
N ARG A 44 -8.60 -6.40 -6.38
CA ARG A 44 -7.89 -6.95 -7.54
C ARG A 44 -6.99 -8.08 -7.08
N VAL A 45 -7.25 -9.28 -7.59
CA VAL A 45 -6.45 -10.48 -7.28
C VAL A 45 -6.08 -11.14 -8.59
N ILE A 46 -4.77 -11.21 -8.88
CA ILE A 46 -4.25 -11.83 -10.10
C ILE A 46 -3.32 -12.96 -9.68
N PRO A 47 -3.69 -14.23 -9.95
CA PRO A 47 -2.86 -15.39 -9.60
C PRO A 47 -1.44 -15.25 -10.16
N ASP A 48 -0.47 -15.64 -9.36
CA ASP A 48 0.96 -15.63 -9.69
C ASP A 48 1.51 -14.22 -9.97
N PHE A 49 0.78 -13.17 -9.60
CA PHE A 49 1.23 -11.79 -9.77
C PHE A 49 1.05 -10.98 -8.51
N VAL A 50 -0.15 -10.43 -8.25
CA VAL A 50 -0.38 -9.54 -7.10
C VAL A 50 -1.78 -9.71 -6.53
N ILE A 51 -1.96 -9.26 -5.29
CA ILE A 51 -3.24 -8.84 -4.75
C ILE A 51 -3.14 -7.34 -4.45
N GLN A 52 -4.18 -6.60 -4.71
CA GLN A 52 -4.22 -5.16 -4.54
C GLN A 52 -5.42 -4.74 -3.70
N GLY A 53 -5.20 -3.88 -2.73
CA GLY A 53 -6.24 -3.36 -1.86
C GLY A 53 -5.98 -1.91 -1.49
N GLY A 54 -6.80 -1.37 -0.60
CA GLY A 54 -6.64 -0.01 -0.10
C GLY A 54 -7.47 1.04 -0.83
N CYS A 55 -8.25 0.64 -1.84
CA CYS A 55 -9.15 1.57 -2.53
C CYS A 55 -10.46 1.70 -1.75
N PRO A 56 -10.85 2.91 -1.30
CA PRO A 56 -12.07 3.08 -0.49
C PRO A 56 -13.35 2.72 -1.25
N ASP A 57 -13.35 2.84 -2.58
CA ASP A 57 -14.50 2.48 -3.40
C ASP A 57 -14.50 1.01 -3.83
N GLY A 58 -13.43 0.28 -3.61
CA GLY A 58 -13.29 -1.11 -4.05
C GLY A 58 -13.21 -1.29 -5.55
N THR A 59 -12.93 -0.22 -6.31
CA THR A 59 -12.91 -0.25 -7.79
C THR A 59 -11.52 -0.06 -8.40
N GLY A 60 -10.57 0.40 -7.59
CA GLY A 60 -9.25 0.79 -8.05
C GLY A 60 -9.14 2.25 -8.47
N ALA A 61 -10.27 2.96 -8.56
CA ALA A 61 -10.31 4.36 -8.98
C ALA A 61 -10.35 5.35 -7.81
N GLY A 62 -10.70 4.90 -6.61
CA GLY A 62 -10.74 5.75 -5.41
C GLY A 62 -9.37 5.91 -4.74
N GLY A 63 -9.29 6.85 -3.83
CA GLY A 63 -8.07 7.10 -3.07
C GLY A 63 -8.34 8.00 -1.87
N PRO A 64 -7.30 8.46 -1.17
CA PRO A 64 -7.45 9.25 0.06
C PRO A 64 -7.82 10.72 -0.18
N GLY A 65 -8.01 11.13 -1.42
CA GLY A 65 -8.30 12.52 -1.79
C GLY A 65 -7.06 13.33 -2.16
N TYR A 66 -5.91 12.72 -2.23
CA TYR A 66 -4.65 13.34 -2.63
C TYR A 66 -3.73 12.28 -3.26
N SER A 67 -2.65 12.74 -3.86
CA SER A 67 -1.61 11.85 -4.40
C SER A 67 -0.27 12.16 -3.75
N ILE A 68 0.62 11.17 -3.73
CA ILE A 68 1.97 11.33 -3.24
C ILE A 68 2.98 11.06 -4.36
N ASP A 69 4.17 11.65 -4.20
CA ASP A 69 5.25 11.50 -5.16
C ASP A 69 5.87 10.11 -5.09
N CYS A 70 6.37 9.62 -6.20
CA CYS A 70 7.14 8.39 -6.24
C CYS A 70 8.46 8.56 -5.47
N GLU A 71 8.84 7.53 -4.72
CA GLU A 71 10.11 7.49 -3.99
C GLU A 71 10.93 6.31 -4.52
N LEU A 72 11.80 6.59 -5.50
CA LEU A 72 12.50 5.57 -6.29
C LEU A 72 14.01 5.47 -6.02
N ASP A 73 14.55 6.27 -5.10
CA ASP A 73 15.99 6.40 -4.88
C ASP A 73 16.56 5.40 -3.87
N GLY A 74 15.74 4.59 -3.26
CA GLY A 74 16.17 3.62 -2.24
C GLY A 74 16.84 2.38 -2.82
N LYS A 75 17.43 1.58 -1.93
CA LYS A 75 18.14 0.35 -2.30
C LYS A 75 17.21 -0.84 -2.52
N ASN A 76 15.99 -0.79 -2.01
CA ASN A 76 15.03 -1.92 -2.02
C ASN A 76 13.95 -1.69 -3.08
N GLN A 77 14.33 -1.28 -4.28
CA GLN A 77 13.41 -0.90 -5.36
C GLN A 77 13.09 -2.07 -6.32
N TYR A 78 12.89 -3.27 -5.79
CA TYR A 78 12.52 -4.43 -6.59
C TYR A 78 11.33 -5.15 -5.97
N HIS A 79 10.58 -5.85 -6.81
CA HIS A 79 9.30 -6.47 -6.46
C HIS A 79 9.43 -7.98 -6.38
N ASP A 80 10.04 -8.47 -5.29
CA ASP A 80 10.09 -9.89 -4.99
C ASP A 80 8.83 -10.34 -4.26
N ARG A 81 8.67 -11.65 -4.14
CA ARG A 81 7.58 -12.21 -3.35
C ARG A 81 7.61 -11.67 -1.93
N GLY A 82 6.45 -11.27 -1.43
CA GLY A 82 6.29 -10.73 -0.09
C GLY A 82 6.59 -9.24 0.04
N VAL A 83 6.79 -8.54 -1.07
CA VAL A 83 7.02 -7.09 -1.07
C VAL A 83 5.70 -6.35 -1.21
N LEU A 84 5.54 -5.31 -0.39
CA LEU A 84 4.42 -4.38 -0.45
C LEU A 84 4.84 -3.16 -1.27
N SER A 85 4.06 -2.82 -2.29
CA SER A 85 4.35 -1.70 -3.18
C SER A 85 3.12 -0.82 -3.37
N MET A 86 3.34 0.49 -3.44
CA MET A 86 2.26 1.44 -3.67
C MET A 86 1.75 1.35 -5.11
N ALA A 87 0.44 1.09 -5.26
CA ALA A 87 -0.20 1.11 -6.57
C ALA A 87 -0.35 2.55 -7.08
N HIS A 88 -0.16 2.75 -8.37
CA HIS A 88 -0.33 4.05 -9.01
C HIS A 88 -0.75 3.89 -10.46
N ALA A 89 -1.45 4.90 -11.00
CA ALA A 89 -1.89 4.94 -12.39
C ALA A 89 -0.88 5.62 -13.32
N GLY A 90 0.19 6.15 -12.77
CA GLY A 90 1.26 6.82 -13.47
C GLY A 90 2.19 7.44 -12.45
N ARG A 91 3.18 8.20 -12.91
CA ARG A 91 4.15 8.83 -12.01
C ARG A 91 3.45 9.81 -11.06
N ASN A 92 3.80 9.74 -9.77
CA ASN A 92 3.29 10.64 -8.72
C ASN A 92 1.76 10.61 -8.56
N THR A 93 1.15 9.43 -8.75
CA THR A 93 -0.31 9.24 -8.57
C THR A 93 -0.67 8.28 -7.47
N GLY A 94 0.30 7.82 -6.68
CA GLY A 94 0.05 6.95 -5.53
C GLY A 94 -0.75 7.66 -4.44
N GLY A 95 -1.47 6.90 -3.61
CA GLY A 95 -2.26 7.47 -2.52
C GLY A 95 -2.58 6.46 -1.41
N SER A 96 -3.25 5.41 -1.73
CA SER A 96 -3.62 4.38 -0.77
C SER A 96 -3.57 2.98 -1.34
#